data_abbfe0c546ff4553aacea52aa5693821
#
_entry.id   abbfe0c546ff4553aacea52aa5693821
#
_cell.length_a   1.000
_cell.length_b   1.000
_cell.length_c   1.000
_cell.angle_alpha   90.00
_cell.angle_beta   90.00
_cell.angle_gamma   90.00
#
_symmetry.space_group_name_H-M   'P 1'
#
loop_
_entity.id
_entity.type
_entity.pdbx_description
1 polymer ?
#
loop_
_entity_poly.entity_id
_entity_poly.type
_entity_poly.pdbx_seq_one_letter_code
_entity_poly.pdbx_strand_id
1 'polypeptide(L)' 'MDNVTFIDIENPIDGTTTTHAIIDRGNGEFTSMPKSVWDELQAKQSEGGLV' A
#
# COMPACT_ATOMS: atom_id res chain seq x y z
N MET A 1 -1.88 -12.81 10.45
CA MET A 1 -2.71 -11.68 10.07
C MET A 1 -1.87 -10.61 9.43
N ASP A 2 -2.40 -10.01 8.38
CA ASP A 2 -1.66 -8.98 7.67
C ASP A 2 -1.79 -7.64 8.38
N ASN A 3 -0.67 -6.99 8.58
CA ASN A 3 -0.63 -5.63 9.13
C ASN A 3 -0.24 -4.68 8.02
N VAL A 4 -0.96 -3.58 7.92
CA VAL A 4 -0.68 -2.58 6.90
C VAL A 4 -0.20 -1.31 7.58
N THR A 5 0.95 -0.82 7.15
CA THR A 5 1.54 0.41 7.66
C THR A 5 1.78 1.35 6.49
N PHE A 6 1.52 2.63 6.70
CA PHE A 6 1.77 3.62 5.68
C PHE A 6 3.00 4.44 6.05
N ILE A 7 3.89 4.62 5.09
CA ILE A 7 5.08 5.43 5.27
C ILE A 7 5.16 6.45 4.16
N ASP A 8 5.71 7.61 4.47
CA ASP A 8 5.92 8.67 3.50
C ASP A 8 7.35 8.62 3.01
N ILE A 9 7.52 8.59 1.71
CA ILE A 9 8.83 8.58 1.09
C ILE A 9 8.99 9.86 0.29
N GLU A 10 10.01 10.64 0.62
CA GLU A 10 10.29 11.88 -0.09
C GLU A 10 11.27 11.63 -1.21
N ASN A 11 10.94 12.11 -2.38
CA ASN A 11 11.83 12.04 -3.52
C ASN A 11 12.76 13.26 -3.51
N PRO A 12 14.04 13.09 -3.28
CA PRO A 12 14.97 14.23 -3.20
C PRO A 12 15.21 14.94 -4.53
N ILE A 13 14.84 14.30 -5.63
CA ILE A 13 15.08 14.89 -6.95
C ILE A 13 14.06 15.97 -7.26
N ASP A 14 12.80 15.73 -7.00
CA ASP A 14 11.74 16.68 -7.33
C ASP A 14 10.98 17.18 -6.09
N GLY A 15 11.36 16.71 -4.92
CA GLY A 15 10.75 17.16 -3.67
C GLY A 15 9.34 16.66 -3.43
N THR A 16 8.88 15.70 -4.20
CA THR A 16 7.55 15.16 -4.00
C THR A 16 7.56 14.10 -2.89
N THR A 17 6.42 13.96 -2.23
CA THR A 17 6.27 12.93 -1.20
C THR A 17 5.24 11.92 -1.67
N THR A 18 5.61 10.65 -1.57
CA THR A 18 4.73 9.55 -1.95
C THR A 18 4.49 8.66 -0.75
N THR A 19 3.24 8.35 -0.47
CA THR A 19 2.88 7.44 0.60
C THR A 19 2.87 6.02 0.06
N HIS A 20 3.52 5.13 0.77
CA HIS A 20 3.56 3.71 0.42
C HIS A 20 2.90 2.89 1.50
N ALA A 21 2.21 1.85 1.06
CA ALA A 21 1.61 0.87 1.96
C ALA A 21 2.55 -0.31 2.10
N ILE A 22 2.88 -0.64 3.33
CA ILE A 22 3.74 -1.78 3.64
C ILE A 22 2.87 -2.83 4.30
N ILE A 23 2.77 -3.97 3.68
CA ILE A 23 1.93 -5.06 4.16
C ILE A 23 2.83 -6.14 4.75
N ASP A 24 2.71 -6.35 6.05
CA ASP A 24 3.47 -7.36 6.77
C ASP A 24 2.59 -8.61 6.89
N ARG A 25 3.02 -9.68 6.30
CA ARG A 25 2.26 -10.93 6.31
C ARG A 25 2.50 -11.79 7.52
N GLY A 26 3.41 -11.39 8.38
CA GLY A 26 3.64 -12.08 9.63
C GLY A 26 4.55 -13.29 9.57
N ASN A 27 5.01 -13.66 8.39
CA ASN A 27 5.93 -14.80 8.23
C ASN A 27 7.29 -14.38 7.71
N GLY A 28 7.65 -13.13 7.90
CA GLY A 28 8.90 -12.58 7.41
C GLY A 28 8.80 -12.01 6.02
N GLU A 29 7.62 -12.01 5.44
CA GLU A 29 7.40 -11.46 4.11
C GLU A 29 6.74 -10.09 4.20
N PHE A 30 7.18 -9.20 3.33
CA PHE A 30 6.62 -7.86 3.23
C PHE A 30 6.30 -7.56 1.79
N THR A 31 5.20 -6.86 1.59
CA THR A 31 4.84 -6.34 0.28
C THR A 31 4.73 -4.83 0.40
N SER A 32 5.34 -4.10 -0.52
CA SER A 32 5.23 -2.65 -0.52
C SER A 32 4.69 -2.19 -1.85
N MET A 33 3.86 -1.17 -1.80
CA MET A 33 3.26 -0.60 -3.01
C MET A 33 2.89 0.86 -2.74
N PRO A 34 2.80 1.68 -3.79
CA PRO A 34 2.30 3.04 -3.61
C PRO A 34 0.88 3.01 -3.07
N LYS A 35 0.55 3.98 -2.23
CA LYS A 35 -0.78 4.04 -1.63
C LYS A 35 -1.88 4.09 -2.71
N SER A 36 -1.62 4.77 -3.81
CA SER A 36 -2.62 4.84 -4.89
C SER A 36 -2.95 3.46 -5.44
N VAL A 37 -1.93 2.60 -5.57
CA VAL A 37 -2.15 1.23 -6.03
C VAL A 37 -2.90 0.44 -4.96
N TRP A 38 -2.54 0.63 -3.71
CA TRP A 38 -3.20 -0.05 -2.60
C TRP A 38 -4.68 0.34 -2.52
N ASP A 39 -4.97 1.62 -2.66
CA ASP A 39 -6.35 2.11 -2.66
C ASP A 39 -7.14 1.50 -3.81
N GLU A 40 -6.52 1.40 -4.97
CA GLU A 40 -7.17 0.82 -6.14
C GLU A 40 -7.50 -0.66 -5.91
N LEU A 41 -6.58 -1.37 -5.30
CA LEU A 41 -6.81 -2.77 -4.97
C LEU A 41 -7.94 -2.94 -3.97
N GLN A 42 -8.01 -2.06 -2.99
CA GLN A 42 -9.09 -2.10 -2.01
C GLN A 42 -10.44 -1.82 -2.66
N ALA A 43 -10.47 -0.87 -3.57
CA ALA A 43 -11.71 -0.56 -4.29
C ALA A 43 -12.15 -1.74 -5.14
N LYS A 44 -11.21 -2.40 -5.79
CA LYS A 44 -11.53 -3.58 -6.60
C LYS A 44 -12.04 -4.72 -5.75
N GLN A 45 -11.42 -4.93 -4.61
CA GLN A 45 -11.86 -5.99 -3.70
C GLN A 45 -13.26 -5.73 -3.21
N SER A 46 -13.57 -4.48 -2.92
CA SER A 46 -14.89 -4.09 -2.47
C SER A 46 -15.93 -4.39 -3.54
N GLU A 47 -15.62 -4.04 -4.78
CA GLU A 47 -16.51 -4.31 -5.89
C GLU A 47 -16.63 -5.79 -6.15
N GLY A 48 -15.51 -6.50 -6.11
CA GLY A 48 -15.51 -7.92 -6.30
C GLY A 48 -16.31 -8.65 -5.26
N GLY A 49 -16.32 -8.14 -4.05
CA GLY A 49 -17.07 -8.74 -2.98
C GLY A 49 -18.59 -8.59 -3.14
N LEU A 50 -19.00 -7.62 -3.93
CA LEU A 50 -20.42 -7.38 -4.17
C LEU A 50 -20.99 -8.22 -5.30
N VAL A 51 -20.14 -8.76 -6.12
CA VAL A 51 -20.57 -9.48 -7.32
C VAL A 51 -20.82 -10.95 -7.09
#